data_c468c808eddc696b299807744560da51
#
_entry.id   c468c808eddc696b299807744560da51
#
_cell.length_a   1.000
_cell.length_b   1.000
_cell.length_c   1.000
_cell.angle_alpha   90.00
_cell.angle_beta   90.00
_cell.angle_gamma   90.00
#
_symmetry.space_group_name_H-M   'P 1'
#
loop_
_entity.id
_entity.type
_entity.pdbx_description
1 polymer ?
#
loop_
_entity_poly.entity_id
_entity_poly.type
_entity_poly.pdbx_seq_one_letter_code
_entity_poly.pdbx_strand_id
1 'polypeptide(L)'
;GVQWDLADGDSFKTIEALLERVNVRNPDLICTYRNLHSEAWRWPYSLGEYLDVLTQIVACPVLVFPHPQADRTNGHTLQGTDIVMAITTHLAGDNSLVNNAAGFTNDGGTLWLAHVEDEKSFGRFIDTISKIDAIDTDTSRERILAQMLKEPGDYIRSCKEVIVTHRPSVRVEKIVTVGGRLAEFRRLIDKYTVDLLVMYTKDADQSAMHGLAYPLAVELREIPLLLL
;
A
#
# COMPACT_ATOMS: atom_id res chain seq x y z
N GLY A 1 -19.42 -9.13 16.35
CA GLY A 1 -19.26 -7.73 15.92
C GLY A 1 -17.87 -7.23 16.24
N VAL A 2 -17.42 -6.17 15.59
CA VAL A 2 -16.11 -5.53 15.87
C VAL A 2 -16.21 -4.80 17.20
N GLN A 3 -15.21 -5.02 18.08
CA GLN A 3 -15.08 -4.29 19.34
C GLN A 3 -14.06 -3.16 19.15
N TRP A 4 -14.48 -1.92 19.42
CA TRP A 4 -13.62 -0.75 19.32
C TRP A 4 -13.16 -0.29 20.72
N ASP A 5 -11.88 0.00 20.86
CA ASP A 5 -11.29 0.72 22.02
C ASP A 5 -10.80 2.08 21.53
N LEU A 6 -11.45 3.13 21.99
CA LEU A 6 -11.07 4.50 21.63
C LEU A 6 -9.95 4.99 22.56
N ALA A 7 -8.80 5.29 21.98
CA ALA A 7 -7.73 5.99 22.66
C ALA A 7 -7.88 7.49 22.44
N ASP A 8 -8.33 8.22 23.48
CA ASP A 8 -8.30 9.68 23.45
C ASP A 8 -6.85 10.17 23.33
N GLY A 9 -6.59 11.15 22.46
CA GLY A 9 -5.28 11.74 22.29
C GLY A 9 -4.66 12.29 23.59
N ASP A 10 -5.47 12.75 24.51
CA ASP A 10 -5.00 13.20 25.84
C ASP A 10 -4.57 12.05 26.77
N SER A 11 -4.95 10.80 26.44
CA SER A 11 -4.60 9.62 27.23
C SER A 11 -3.17 9.10 27.02
N PHE A 12 -2.48 9.61 26.00
CA PHE A 12 -1.06 9.33 25.74
C PHE A 12 -0.37 10.57 25.17
N LYS A 13 0.73 10.96 25.77
CA LYS A 13 1.53 12.13 25.36
C LYS A 13 2.93 11.74 24.89
N THR A 14 3.28 10.47 24.99
CA THR A 14 4.55 9.94 24.53
C THR A 14 4.31 8.67 23.72
N ILE A 15 5.29 8.34 22.87
CA ILE A 15 5.26 7.13 22.06
C ILE A 15 5.25 5.88 22.94
N GLU A 16 6.02 5.89 24.03
CA GLU A 16 6.08 4.77 24.97
C GLU A 16 4.71 4.48 25.57
N ALA A 17 3.98 5.52 25.99
CA ALA A 17 2.63 5.36 26.54
C ALA A 17 1.63 4.79 25.51
N LEU A 18 1.75 5.21 24.26
CA LEU A 18 0.97 4.64 23.16
C LEU A 18 1.30 3.16 22.93
N LEU A 19 2.59 2.81 22.85
CA LEU A 19 3.04 1.43 22.63
C LEU A 19 2.65 0.51 23.79
N GLU A 20 2.75 0.99 25.04
CA GLU A 20 2.29 0.24 26.21
C GLU A 20 0.80 -0.08 26.10
N ARG A 21 -0.01 0.90 25.71
CA ARG A 21 -1.44 0.71 25.50
C ARG A 21 -1.72 -0.31 24.37
N VAL A 22 -1.03 -0.22 23.24
CA VAL A 22 -1.15 -1.17 22.14
C VAL A 22 -0.80 -2.57 22.62
N ASN A 23 0.31 -2.75 23.35
CA ASN A 23 0.73 -4.03 23.88
C ASN A 23 -0.29 -4.65 24.85
N VAL A 24 -0.89 -3.84 25.74
CA VAL A 24 -1.91 -4.31 26.68
C VAL A 24 -3.19 -4.71 25.99
N ARG A 25 -3.58 -3.99 24.94
CA ARG A 25 -4.84 -4.24 24.19
C ARG A 25 -4.71 -5.30 23.11
N ASN A 26 -3.51 -5.48 22.58
CA ASN A 26 -3.19 -6.42 21.49
C ASN A 26 -4.25 -6.38 20.36
N PRO A 27 -4.43 -5.23 19.69
CA PRO A 27 -5.49 -5.05 18.71
C PRO A 27 -5.20 -5.82 17.42
N ASP A 28 -6.26 -6.21 16.71
CA ASP A 28 -6.17 -6.80 15.36
C ASP A 28 -5.97 -5.73 14.26
N LEU A 29 -6.31 -4.47 14.58
CA LEU A 29 -6.18 -3.32 13.68
C LEU A 29 -6.03 -2.04 14.50
N ILE A 30 -5.09 -1.18 14.11
CA ILE A 30 -4.98 0.17 14.65
C ILE A 30 -5.51 1.16 13.62
N CYS A 31 -6.46 2.01 14.05
CA CYS A 31 -6.94 3.14 13.25
C CYS A 31 -6.40 4.44 13.81
N THR A 32 -5.73 5.21 13.00
CA THR A 32 -5.14 6.49 13.40
C THR A 32 -5.12 7.47 12.24
N TYR A 33 -4.62 8.68 12.47
CA TYR A 33 -4.36 9.65 11.42
C TYR A 33 -2.90 10.11 11.46
N ARG A 34 -2.42 10.63 10.35
CA ARG A 34 -1.02 11.10 10.26
C ARG A 34 -0.76 12.32 11.11
N ASN A 35 0.49 12.48 11.55
CA ASN A 35 0.97 13.63 12.32
C ASN A 35 0.21 13.85 13.64
N LEU A 36 -0.10 12.75 14.37
CA LEU A 36 -0.67 12.82 15.73
C LEU A 36 0.12 13.81 16.60
N HIS A 37 -0.57 14.65 17.34
CA HIS A 37 -0.01 15.67 18.25
C HIS A 37 0.95 16.68 17.59
N SER A 38 0.90 16.84 16.26
CA SER A 38 1.82 17.70 15.54
C SER A 38 1.11 18.53 14.47
N GLU A 39 1.58 19.75 14.26
CA GLU A 39 1.17 20.62 13.16
C GLU A 39 1.87 20.29 11.84
N ALA A 40 2.73 19.26 11.82
CA ALA A 40 3.51 18.85 10.66
C ALA A 40 2.66 18.34 9.48
N TRP A 41 1.37 18.07 9.70
CA TRP A 41 0.42 17.72 8.65
C TRP A 41 0.30 18.78 7.54
N ARG A 42 0.70 20.01 7.82
CA ARG A 42 0.70 21.11 6.85
C ARG A 42 1.74 20.92 5.73
N TRP A 43 2.76 20.09 5.97
CA TRP A 43 3.87 19.86 5.06
C TRP A 43 4.00 18.39 4.68
N PRO A 44 4.34 18.07 3.41
CA PRO A 44 4.40 16.69 2.92
C PRO A 44 5.77 16.04 3.19
N TYR A 45 6.29 16.10 4.41
CA TYR A 45 7.65 15.63 4.70
C TYR A 45 7.72 14.38 5.59
N SER A 46 6.64 14.07 6.30
CA SER A 46 6.63 12.90 7.20
C SER A 46 5.22 12.41 7.48
N LEU A 47 5.12 11.21 8.02
CA LEU A 47 3.88 10.64 8.56
C LEU A 47 3.62 11.11 9.99
N GLY A 48 4.65 11.61 10.66
CA GLY A 48 4.66 11.98 12.07
C GLY A 48 5.29 10.88 12.93
N GLU A 49 5.92 11.32 14.00
CA GLU A 49 6.73 10.50 14.90
C GLU A 49 5.99 9.26 15.44
N TYR A 50 4.74 9.42 15.85
CA TYR A 50 3.92 8.32 16.36
C TYR A 50 3.68 7.25 15.31
N LEU A 51 3.37 7.67 14.09
CA LEU A 51 3.06 6.74 13.00
C LEU A 51 4.32 6.05 12.48
N ASP A 52 5.44 6.78 12.41
CA ASP A 52 6.74 6.22 12.03
C ASP A 52 7.15 5.09 12.98
N VAL A 53 6.89 5.23 14.29
CA VAL A 53 7.19 4.19 15.28
C VAL A 53 6.15 3.06 15.24
N LEU A 54 4.85 3.36 15.16
CA LEU A 54 3.82 2.34 15.09
C LEU A 54 4.07 1.38 13.93
N THR A 55 4.31 1.89 12.73
CA THR A 55 4.54 1.05 11.54
C THR A 55 5.79 0.19 11.60
N GLN A 56 6.74 0.51 12.47
CA GLN A 56 7.96 -0.27 12.69
C GLN A 56 7.77 -1.38 13.74
N ILE A 57 7.04 -1.09 14.81
CA ILE A 57 7.01 -1.93 16.01
C ILE A 57 5.80 -2.85 16.06
N VAL A 58 4.62 -2.37 15.64
CA VAL A 58 3.40 -3.18 15.76
C VAL A 58 3.34 -4.26 14.68
N ALA A 59 2.77 -5.41 15.05
CA ALA A 59 2.58 -6.53 14.14
C ALA A 59 1.22 -6.50 13.42
N CYS A 60 0.24 -5.76 13.96
CA CYS A 60 -1.08 -5.65 13.34
C CYS A 60 -1.11 -4.56 12.25
N PRO A 61 -2.03 -4.65 11.29
CA PRO A 61 -2.26 -3.61 10.31
C PRO A 61 -2.55 -2.25 10.93
N VAL A 62 -2.10 -1.17 10.27
CA VAL A 62 -2.35 0.21 10.69
C VAL A 62 -3.13 0.93 9.57
N LEU A 63 -4.37 1.30 9.85
CA LEU A 63 -5.21 2.11 8.97
C LEU A 63 -4.98 3.58 9.29
N VAL A 64 -4.38 4.28 8.34
CA VAL A 64 -3.99 5.69 8.46
C VAL A 64 -4.95 6.57 7.70
N PHE A 65 -5.67 7.42 8.42
CA PHE A 65 -6.55 8.40 7.80
C PHE A 65 -5.81 9.70 7.47
N PRO A 66 -6.32 10.49 6.51
CA PRO A 66 -5.93 11.89 6.33
C PRO A 66 -6.05 12.67 7.64
N HIS A 67 -5.20 13.68 7.83
CA HIS A 67 -5.30 14.48 9.04
C HIS A 67 -6.67 15.21 9.12
N PRO A 68 -7.35 15.22 10.30
CA PRO A 68 -8.70 15.78 10.41
C PRO A 68 -8.84 17.26 10.03
N GLN A 69 -7.76 18.04 10.21
CA GLN A 69 -7.71 19.48 9.91
C GLN A 69 -7.18 19.79 8.49
N ALA A 70 -6.76 18.78 7.73
CA ALA A 70 -6.30 19.02 6.36
C ALA A 70 -7.49 19.32 5.45
N ASP A 71 -7.30 20.28 4.53
CA ASP A 71 -8.25 20.52 3.45
C ASP A 71 -8.33 19.24 2.59
N ARG A 72 -9.56 18.84 2.27
CA ARG A 72 -9.84 17.62 1.50
C ARG A 72 -10.50 18.00 0.20
N THR A 73 -9.82 17.73 -0.89
CA THR A 73 -10.40 17.85 -2.23
C THR A 73 -11.20 16.60 -2.60
N ASN A 74 -10.84 15.45 -2.03
CA ASN A 74 -11.43 14.13 -2.30
C ASN A 74 -12.37 13.69 -1.16
N GLY A 75 -13.49 14.39 -0.96
CA GLY A 75 -14.45 14.09 0.12
C GLY A 75 -15.09 12.70 0.07
N HIS A 76 -15.02 11.99 -1.07
CA HIS A 76 -15.55 10.64 -1.23
C HIS A 76 -14.74 9.57 -0.48
N THR A 77 -13.45 9.77 -0.28
CA THR A 77 -12.52 8.76 0.27
C THR A 77 -12.80 8.33 1.72
N LEU A 78 -13.67 9.01 2.44
CA LEU A 78 -14.05 8.65 3.81
C LEU A 78 -15.49 8.16 3.93
N GLN A 79 -16.19 8.00 2.81
CA GLN A 79 -17.59 7.56 2.81
C GLN A 79 -17.71 6.04 2.73
N GLY A 80 -16.70 5.36 2.19
CA GLY A 80 -16.69 3.92 2.04
C GLY A 80 -15.38 3.43 1.44
N THR A 81 -15.36 2.16 1.11
CA THR A 81 -14.23 1.48 0.46
C THR A 81 -14.73 0.73 -0.79
N ASP A 82 -15.39 1.46 -1.67
CA ASP A 82 -15.94 0.89 -2.91
C ASP A 82 -14.84 0.65 -3.94
N ILE A 83 -13.76 1.44 -3.91
CA ILE A 83 -12.62 1.29 -4.80
C ILE A 83 -11.35 1.15 -3.97
N VAL A 84 -10.88 -0.08 -3.84
CA VAL A 84 -9.65 -0.42 -3.12
C VAL A 84 -8.55 -0.75 -4.10
N MET A 85 -7.32 -0.28 -3.84
CA MET A 85 -6.15 -0.67 -4.61
C MET A 85 -5.10 -1.31 -3.69
N ALA A 86 -4.60 -2.47 -4.08
CA ALA A 86 -3.47 -3.13 -3.42
C ALA A 86 -2.23 -3.08 -4.30
N ILE A 87 -1.11 -2.63 -3.72
CA ILE A 87 0.19 -2.59 -4.40
C ILE A 87 0.87 -3.95 -4.22
N THR A 88 0.87 -4.75 -5.29
CA THR A 88 1.50 -6.07 -5.30
C THR A 88 2.96 -5.95 -5.72
N THR A 89 3.86 -5.69 -4.78
CA THR A 89 5.30 -5.57 -5.06
C THR A 89 6.06 -6.88 -4.87
N HIS A 90 5.56 -7.76 -4.01
CA HIS A 90 6.15 -9.09 -3.75
C HIS A 90 5.20 -10.18 -4.21
N LEU A 91 5.74 -11.08 -5.01
CA LEU A 91 5.00 -12.17 -5.66
C LEU A 91 5.03 -13.47 -4.87
N ALA A 92 5.73 -13.50 -3.73
CA ALA A 92 5.98 -14.73 -3.00
C ALA A 92 5.50 -14.68 -1.55
N GLY A 93 4.77 -15.69 -1.17
CA GLY A 93 4.68 -16.23 0.18
C GLY A 93 3.53 -15.77 1.04
N ASP A 94 3.14 -14.51 1.07
CA ASP A 94 2.09 -14.04 1.97
C ASP A 94 0.90 -13.44 1.21
N ASN A 95 -0.26 -14.03 1.41
CA ASN A 95 -1.52 -13.55 0.83
C ASN A 95 -2.21 -12.49 1.72
N SER A 96 -1.57 -12.03 2.81
CA SER A 96 -2.20 -11.11 3.76
C SER A 96 -2.56 -9.77 3.11
N LEU A 97 -1.73 -9.24 2.21
CA LEU A 97 -2.02 -8.04 1.43
C LEU A 97 -3.35 -8.17 0.67
N VAL A 98 -3.47 -9.24 -0.11
CA VAL A 98 -4.64 -9.47 -0.97
C VAL A 98 -5.87 -9.78 -0.13
N ASN A 99 -5.72 -10.55 0.95
CA ASN A 99 -6.81 -10.89 1.87
C ASN A 99 -7.33 -9.64 2.60
N ASN A 100 -6.44 -8.80 3.12
CA ASN A 100 -6.82 -7.54 3.75
C ASN A 100 -7.50 -6.61 2.74
N ALA A 101 -6.93 -6.42 1.56
CA ALA A 101 -7.53 -5.58 0.53
C ALA A 101 -8.92 -6.07 0.11
N ALA A 102 -9.09 -7.37 -0.09
CA ALA A 102 -10.39 -7.96 -0.37
C ALA A 102 -11.36 -7.79 0.82
N GLY A 103 -10.88 -7.96 2.06
CA GLY A 103 -11.67 -7.78 3.28
C GLY A 103 -12.21 -6.36 3.44
N PHE A 104 -11.42 -5.37 3.07
CA PHE A 104 -11.82 -3.95 3.13
C PHE A 104 -12.64 -3.48 1.93
N THR A 105 -12.70 -4.23 0.83
CA THR A 105 -13.53 -3.85 -0.32
C THR A 105 -15.00 -4.12 -0.02
N ASN A 106 -15.85 -3.12 -0.16
CA ASN A 106 -17.29 -3.26 0.01
C ASN A 106 -17.89 -4.24 -0.99
N ASP A 107 -19.03 -4.86 -0.63
CA ASP A 107 -19.80 -5.67 -1.56
C ASP A 107 -20.32 -4.81 -2.73
N GLY A 108 -20.10 -5.28 -3.95
CA GLY A 108 -20.33 -4.52 -5.18
C GLY A 108 -19.18 -3.61 -5.59
N GLY A 109 -18.17 -3.45 -4.72
CA GLY A 109 -16.98 -2.64 -4.97
C GLY A 109 -15.97 -3.29 -5.91
N THR A 110 -14.90 -2.55 -6.18
CA THR A 110 -13.81 -2.96 -7.08
C THR A 110 -12.48 -2.98 -6.34
N LEU A 111 -11.81 -4.13 -6.37
CA LEU A 111 -10.45 -4.31 -5.91
C LEU A 111 -9.49 -4.28 -7.10
N TRP A 112 -8.62 -3.30 -7.15
CA TRP A 112 -7.51 -3.22 -8.10
C TRP A 112 -6.28 -3.88 -7.50
N LEU A 113 -5.77 -4.94 -8.13
CA LEU A 113 -4.47 -5.52 -7.82
C LEU A 113 -3.46 -4.94 -8.82
N ALA A 114 -2.57 -4.08 -8.31
CA ALA A 114 -1.72 -3.25 -9.14
C ALA A 114 -0.23 -3.58 -8.93
N HIS A 115 0.47 -3.85 -10.03
CA HIS A 115 1.93 -4.00 -10.08
C HIS A 115 2.51 -2.98 -11.06
N VAL A 116 3.51 -2.24 -10.60
CA VAL A 116 4.29 -1.32 -11.45
C VAL A 116 5.76 -1.76 -11.41
N GLU A 117 6.25 -2.25 -12.54
CA GLU A 117 7.68 -2.53 -12.70
C GLU A 117 8.47 -1.24 -12.80
N ASP A 118 9.58 -1.14 -12.09
CA ASP A 118 10.40 0.09 -12.07
C ASP A 118 11.21 0.24 -13.36
N GLU A 119 10.86 1.24 -14.16
CA GLU A 119 11.50 1.52 -15.44
C GLU A 119 13.01 1.77 -15.31
N LYS A 120 13.44 2.45 -14.24
CA LYS A 120 14.87 2.74 -14.01
C LYS A 120 15.64 1.47 -13.66
N SER A 121 15.06 0.60 -12.85
CA SER A 121 15.65 -0.68 -12.49
C SER A 121 15.73 -1.60 -13.71
N PHE A 122 14.68 -1.66 -14.51
CA PHE A 122 14.68 -2.38 -15.78
C PHE A 122 15.73 -1.83 -16.74
N GLY A 123 15.83 -0.50 -16.90
CA GLY A 123 16.86 0.14 -17.73
C GLY A 123 18.28 -0.25 -17.31
N ARG A 124 18.60 -0.16 -16.02
CA ARG A 124 19.89 -0.57 -15.47
C ARG A 124 20.20 -2.05 -15.69
N PHE A 125 19.19 -2.92 -15.60
CA PHE A 125 19.32 -4.33 -15.88
C PHE A 125 19.68 -4.56 -17.35
N ILE A 126 18.96 -3.95 -18.28
CA ILE A 126 19.24 -4.01 -19.72
C ILE A 126 20.63 -3.47 -20.04
N ASP A 127 21.02 -2.32 -19.49
CA ASP A 127 22.34 -1.74 -19.68
C ASP A 127 23.47 -2.65 -19.15
N THR A 128 23.21 -3.45 -18.14
CA THR A 128 24.17 -4.41 -17.60
C THR A 128 24.33 -5.59 -18.53
N ILE A 129 23.25 -6.18 -19.01
CA ILE A 129 23.33 -7.35 -19.90
C ILE A 129 23.81 -6.98 -21.31
N SER A 130 23.63 -5.72 -21.75
CA SER A 130 24.13 -5.25 -23.05
C SER A 130 25.68 -5.26 -23.14
N LYS A 131 26.37 -5.35 -22.03
CA LYS A 131 27.82 -5.49 -21.97
C LYS A 131 28.31 -6.92 -22.14
N ILE A 132 27.41 -7.87 -22.31
CA ILE A 132 27.71 -9.28 -22.54
C ILE A 132 27.58 -9.55 -24.05
N ASP A 133 28.70 -9.68 -24.75
CA ASP A 133 28.76 -9.82 -26.22
C ASP A 133 27.88 -10.96 -26.78
N ALA A 134 27.58 -11.98 -25.97
CA ALA A 134 26.80 -13.14 -26.38
C ALA A 134 25.27 -12.88 -26.39
N ILE A 135 24.79 -11.71 -25.90
CA ILE A 135 23.37 -11.40 -25.77
C ILE A 135 22.99 -10.26 -26.73
N ASP A 136 22.13 -10.56 -27.68
CA ASP A 136 21.46 -9.52 -28.48
C ASP A 136 20.39 -8.82 -27.62
N THR A 137 20.78 -7.70 -27.01
CA THR A 137 19.92 -6.94 -26.10
C THR A 137 18.80 -6.19 -26.80
N ASP A 138 18.97 -5.78 -28.05
CA ASP A 138 17.93 -5.05 -28.79
C ASP A 138 16.72 -5.95 -29.06
N THR A 139 16.96 -7.16 -29.51
CA THR A 139 15.90 -8.16 -29.72
C THR A 139 15.37 -8.74 -28.40
N SER A 140 16.19 -8.79 -27.37
CA SER A 140 15.84 -9.41 -26.09
C SER A 140 15.08 -8.48 -25.16
N ARG A 141 15.22 -7.16 -25.28
CA ARG A 141 14.62 -6.16 -24.37
C ARG A 141 13.13 -6.32 -24.20
N GLU A 142 12.39 -6.41 -25.32
CA GLU A 142 10.93 -6.56 -25.28
C GLU A 142 10.51 -7.90 -24.67
N ARG A 143 11.23 -8.97 -24.99
CA ARG A 143 10.96 -10.31 -24.45
C ARG A 143 11.22 -10.39 -22.95
N ILE A 144 12.30 -9.77 -22.48
CA ILE A 144 12.63 -9.70 -21.06
C ILE A 144 11.56 -8.92 -20.31
N LEU A 145 11.16 -7.74 -20.82
CA LEU A 145 10.09 -6.96 -20.23
C LEU A 145 8.77 -7.74 -20.17
N ALA A 146 8.40 -8.37 -21.27
CA ALA A 146 7.19 -9.19 -21.33
C ALA A 146 7.23 -10.33 -20.30
N GLN A 147 8.39 -10.97 -20.10
CA GLN A 147 8.53 -12.01 -19.08
C GLN A 147 8.48 -11.44 -17.65
N MET A 148 9.09 -10.28 -17.39
CA MET A 148 9.03 -9.62 -16.09
C MET A 148 7.60 -9.23 -15.72
N LEU A 149 6.80 -8.78 -16.66
CA LEU A 149 5.40 -8.43 -16.44
C LEU A 149 4.46 -9.64 -16.38
N LYS A 150 4.90 -10.78 -16.91
CA LYS A 150 4.11 -12.00 -16.92
C LYS A 150 3.90 -12.55 -15.51
N GLU A 151 4.96 -12.66 -14.70
CA GLU A 151 4.89 -13.24 -13.36
C GLU A 151 3.91 -12.47 -12.43
N PRO A 152 4.00 -11.12 -12.30
CA PRO A 152 2.97 -10.35 -11.57
C PRO A 152 1.58 -10.55 -12.15
N GLY A 153 1.47 -10.62 -13.48
CA GLY A 153 0.21 -10.84 -14.17
C GLY A 153 -0.43 -12.19 -13.85
N ASP A 154 0.37 -13.24 -13.76
CA ASP A 154 -0.06 -14.59 -13.43
C ASP A 154 -0.46 -14.71 -11.96
N TYR A 155 0.34 -14.11 -11.05
CA TYR A 155 0.02 -14.01 -9.62
C TYR A 155 -1.34 -13.32 -9.40
N ILE A 156 -1.54 -12.13 -9.98
CA ILE A 156 -2.80 -11.39 -9.83
C ILE A 156 -3.99 -12.19 -10.38
N ARG A 157 -3.80 -12.90 -11.49
CA ARG A 157 -4.84 -13.77 -12.04
C ARG A 157 -5.24 -14.88 -11.06
N SER A 158 -4.27 -15.55 -10.46
CA SER A 158 -4.53 -16.57 -9.43
C SER A 158 -5.25 -16.01 -8.22
N CYS A 159 -4.83 -14.83 -7.73
CA CYS A 159 -5.53 -14.14 -6.65
C CYS A 159 -6.99 -13.82 -7.02
N LYS A 160 -7.23 -13.33 -8.24
CA LYS A 160 -8.57 -13.02 -8.73
C LYS A 160 -9.48 -14.26 -8.70
N GLU A 161 -9.01 -15.39 -9.17
CA GLU A 161 -9.76 -16.65 -9.19
C GLU A 161 -10.20 -17.07 -7.77
N VAL A 162 -9.29 -16.95 -6.79
CA VAL A 162 -9.59 -17.26 -5.39
C VAL A 162 -10.59 -16.27 -4.79
N ILE A 163 -10.37 -14.96 -5.00
CA ILE A 163 -11.25 -13.94 -4.43
C ILE A 163 -12.67 -14.06 -4.98
N VAL A 164 -12.84 -14.20 -6.30
CA VAL A 164 -14.14 -14.33 -6.94
C VAL A 164 -14.92 -15.55 -6.42
N THR A 165 -14.21 -16.64 -6.08
CA THR A 165 -14.83 -17.83 -5.50
C THR A 165 -15.36 -17.58 -4.08
N HIS A 166 -14.63 -16.83 -3.24
CA HIS A 166 -14.97 -16.62 -1.84
C HIS A 166 -15.80 -15.34 -1.60
N ARG A 167 -15.63 -14.34 -2.47
CA ARG A 167 -16.32 -13.04 -2.43
C ARG A 167 -16.82 -12.63 -3.81
N PRO A 168 -17.86 -13.30 -4.34
CA PRO A 168 -18.36 -13.07 -5.70
C PRO A 168 -18.96 -11.67 -5.90
N SER A 169 -19.28 -10.96 -4.82
CA SER A 169 -19.75 -9.57 -4.85
C SER A 169 -18.65 -8.55 -5.13
N VAL A 170 -17.37 -8.91 -4.98
CA VAL A 170 -16.23 -8.03 -5.22
C VAL A 170 -15.73 -8.21 -6.66
N ARG A 171 -15.64 -7.10 -7.39
CA ARG A 171 -15.04 -7.10 -8.72
C ARG A 171 -13.51 -6.96 -8.56
N VAL A 172 -12.76 -7.92 -9.11
CA VAL A 172 -11.30 -7.87 -9.07
C VAL A 172 -10.75 -7.50 -10.44
N GLU A 173 -9.96 -6.43 -10.48
CA GLU A 173 -9.34 -5.90 -11.70
C GLU A 173 -7.81 -5.93 -11.59
N LYS A 174 -7.14 -6.05 -12.73
CA LYS A 174 -5.70 -6.20 -12.82
C LYS A 174 -5.05 -4.99 -13.47
N ILE A 175 -3.98 -4.50 -12.85
CA ILE A 175 -3.06 -3.53 -13.45
C ILE A 175 -1.65 -4.11 -13.38
N VAL A 176 -1.00 -4.28 -14.53
CA VAL A 176 0.42 -4.63 -14.63
C VAL A 176 1.03 -3.71 -15.68
N THR A 177 1.96 -2.87 -15.26
CA THR A 177 2.56 -1.85 -16.12
C THR A 177 4.01 -1.58 -15.74
N VAL A 178 4.71 -0.77 -16.53
CA VAL A 178 6.06 -0.30 -16.26
C VAL A 178 6.07 1.22 -16.19
N GLY A 179 6.88 1.78 -15.31
CA GLY A 179 7.02 3.23 -15.18
C GLY A 179 7.79 3.65 -13.93
N GLY A 180 7.85 4.96 -13.68
CA GLY A 180 8.33 5.47 -12.41
C GLY A 180 7.31 5.17 -11.31
N ARG A 181 7.59 4.20 -10.44
CA ARG A 181 6.62 3.60 -9.50
C ARG A 181 5.77 4.65 -8.77
N LEU A 182 6.39 5.65 -8.15
CA LEU A 182 5.67 6.66 -7.37
C LEU A 182 4.68 7.46 -8.23
N ALA A 183 5.15 7.99 -9.36
CA ALA A 183 4.33 8.78 -10.27
C ALA A 183 3.20 7.94 -10.90
N GLU A 184 3.50 6.69 -11.25
CA GLU A 184 2.52 5.80 -11.86
C GLU A 184 1.43 5.39 -10.87
N PHE A 185 1.77 5.05 -9.61
CA PHE A 185 0.75 4.77 -8.60
C PHE A 185 -0.12 5.98 -8.31
N ARG A 186 0.44 7.19 -8.21
CA ARG A 186 -0.36 8.42 -8.07
C ARG A 186 -1.34 8.57 -9.22
N ARG A 187 -0.84 8.45 -10.45
CA ARG A 187 -1.69 8.52 -11.65
C ARG A 187 -2.83 7.48 -11.65
N LEU A 188 -2.54 6.25 -11.19
CA LEU A 188 -3.54 5.18 -11.12
C LEU A 188 -4.58 5.46 -10.02
N ILE A 189 -4.15 5.95 -8.87
CA ILE A 189 -5.02 6.32 -7.76
C ILE A 189 -6.00 7.41 -8.19
N ASP A 190 -5.50 8.47 -8.83
CA ASP A 190 -6.33 9.56 -9.34
C ASP A 190 -7.27 9.08 -10.46
N LYS A 191 -6.74 8.30 -11.40
CA LYS A 191 -7.52 7.78 -12.55
C LYS A 191 -8.71 6.92 -12.12
N TYR A 192 -8.53 6.09 -11.11
CA TYR A 192 -9.55 5.15 -10.65
C TYR A 192 -10.30 5.64 -9.41
N THR A 193 -10.03 6.86 -8.94
CA THR A 193 -10.64 7.46 -7.74
C THR A 193 -10.61 6.51 -6.54
N VAL A 194 -9.41 6.05 -6.20
CA VAL A 194 -9.20 5.04 -5.15
C VAL A 194 -9.57 5.59 -3.78
N ASP A 195 -10.39 4.85 -3.02
CA ASP A 195 -10.84 5.21 -1.68
C ASP A 195 -9.87 4.74 -0.59
N LEU A 196 -9.21 3.61 -0.83
CA LEU A 196 -8.25 3.00 0.11
C LEU A 196 -7.08 2.37 -0.63
N LEU A 197 -5.87 2.73 -0.25
CA LEU A 197 -4.66 2.07 -0.72
C LEU A 197 -4.16 1.07 0.33
N VAL A 198 -3.87 -0.16 -0.10
CA VAL A 198 -3.32 -1.22 0.74
C VAL A 198 -1.91 -1.55 0.27
N MET A 199 -0.94 -1.54 1.19
CA MET A 199 0.45 -1.84 0.85
C MET A 199 1.23 -2.40 2.03
N TYR A 200 2.23 -3.22 1.74
CA TYR A 200 3.25 -3.57 2.73
C TYR A 200 4.15 -2.39 3.02
N THR A 201 4.53 -2.23 4.29
CA THR A 201 5.44 -1.19 4.75
C THR A 201 6.86 -1.69 4.92
N LYS A 202 7.00 -2.98 5.19
CA LYS A 202 8.28 -3.65 5.46
C LYS A 202 8.25 -5.07 4.93
N ASP A 203 9.43 -5.61 4.60
CA ASP A 203 9.62 -7.03 4.34
C ASP A 203 9.90 -7.79 5.64
N ALA A 204 9.82 -9.12 5.59
CA ALA A 204 10.05 -9.98 6.77
C ALA A 204 11.40 -9.74 7.47
N ASP A 205 12.41 -9.31 6.72
CA ASP A 205 13.77 -9.07 7.22
C ASP A 205 14.07 -7.59 7.57
N GLN A 206 13.06 -6.69 7.49
CA GLN A 206 13.25 -5.27 7.69
C GLN A 206 12.30 -4.73 8.75
N SER A 207 12.84 -3.92 9.66
CA SER A 207 12.09 -3.32 10.76
C SER A 207 11.53 -1.93 10.45
N ALA A 208 11.94 -1.30 9.35
CA ALA A 208 11.52 0.05 8.99
C ALA A 208 10.82 0.07 7.63
N MET A 209 9.90 1.00 7.46
CA MET A 209 9.26 1.27 6.18
C MET A 209 10.29 1.67 5.14
N HIS A 210 10.30 0.99 4.00
CA HIS A 210 11.34 1.17 2.99
C HIS A 210 10.79 1.27 1.56
N GLY A 211 11.70 1.49 0.62
CA GLY A 211 11.43 1.45 -0.82
C GLY A 211 10.33 2.43 -1.23
N LEU A 212 9.28 1.90 -1.83
CA LEU A 212 8.16 2.69 -2.34
C LEU A 212 7.16 3.10 -1.25
N ALA A 213 7.06 2.35 -0.14
CA ALA A 213 6.01 2.52 0.85
C ALA A 213 6.08 3.89 1.53
N TYR A 214 7.24 4.32 1.99
CA TYR A 214 7.40 5.59 2.68
C TYR A 214 7.09 6.80 1.79
N PRO A 215 7.69 6.95 0.59
CA PRO A 215 7.35 8.05 -0.33
C PRO A 215 5.87 8.11 -0.67
N LEU A 216 5.23 6.96 -0.96
CA LEU A 216 3.79 6.91 -1.23
C LEU A 216 2.98 7.35 -0.01
N ALA A 217 3.29 6.81 1.17
CA ALA A 217 2.58 7.15 2.39
C ALA A 217 2.72 8.63 2.75
N VAL A 218 3.87 9.25 2.51
CA VAL A 218 4.09 10.69 2.72
C VAL A 218 3.31 11.54 1.72
N GLU A 219 3.31 11.18 0.44
CA GLU A 219 2.68 11.97 -0.62
C GLU A 219 1.16 11.81 -0.69
N LEU A 220 0.64 10.60 -0.46
CA LEU A 220 -0.79 10.30 -0.53
C LEU A 220 -1.49 10.72 0.76
N ARG A 221 -1.78 12.00 0.91
CA ARG A 221 -2.32 12.58 2.14
C ARG A 221 -3.85 12.66 2.18
N GLU A 222 -4.50 12.49 1.05
CA GLU A 222 -5.94 12.71 0.90
C GLU A 222 -6.76 11.43 0.98
N ILE A 223 -6.11 10.27 0.84
CA ILE A 223 -6.77 8.96 0.90
C ILE A 223 -6.31 8.16 2.12
N PRO A 224 -7.16 7.30 2.68
CA PRO A 224 -6.76 6.33 3.68
C PRO A 224 -5.73 5.33 3.15
N LEU A 225 -4.82 4.91 4.03
CA LEU A 225 -3.78 3.92 3.74
C LEU A 225 -3.89 2.78 4.73
N LEU A 226 -4.00 1.54 4.27
CA LEU A 226 -3.85 0.35 5.10
C LEU A 226 -2.41 -0.15 4.95
N LEU A 227 -1.65 -0.02 6.02
CA LEU A 227 -0.24 -0.36 6.13
C LEU A 227 -0.11 -1.72 6.84
N LEU A 228 0.51 -2.70 6.16
CA LEU A 228 0.69 -4.06 6.64
C LEU A 228 2.16 -4.33 7.01
#